data_c4ce5051b55aaeda1cec5a89d9dd5d95
#
_entry.id   c4ce5051b55aaeda1cec5a89d9dd5d95
#
_cell.length_a   1.000
_cell.length_b   1.000
_cell.length_c   1.000
_cell.angle_alpha   90.00
_cell.angle_beta   90.00
_cell.angle_gamma   90.00
#
_symmetry.space_group_name_H-M   'P 1'
#
loop_
_entity.id
_entity.type
_entity.pdbx_description
1 polymer ?
#
loop_
_entity_poly.entity_id
_entity_poly.type
_entity_poly.pdbx_seq_one_letter_code
_entity_poly.pdbx_strand_id
1 'polypeptide(L)'
;LETSNSSYFEEDNCIVDAISSFPYYEIPKNTNVFITCVNKQLGGFPGLSIVGVKKNYWNRIKDTDEFTYLSLRRYYQYGLENQTPTTAPTQIYEHFLTILRRFDIDELRDKINRNSKLIVDAIGEEKIIGKNLCPVITIPKEYISNELAVKWNLYGLQTQSKNYQIFTYSCDDKDYENFAKELSNENIVL
;
A
#
# COMPACT_ATOMS: atom_id res chain seq x y z
N LEU A 1 1.62 -0.30 8.41
CA LEU A 1 0.47 -0.87 7.67
C LEU A 1 0.85 -1.84 6.56
N GLU A 2 2.11 -1.89 6.19
CA GLU A 2 2.58 -2.85 5.18
C GLU A 2 2.46 -4.30 5.66
N THR A 3 2.51 -4.50 6.97
CA THR A 3 2.46 -5.82 7.60
C THR A 3 1.14 -6.10 8.33
N SER A 4 0.24 -5.13 8.35
CA SER A 4 -1.08 -5.31 8.94
C SER A 4 -2.14 -4.65 8.09
N ASN A 5 -3.27 -5.30 7.97
CA ASN A 5 -4.48 -4.78 7.33
C ASN A 5 -5.37 -4.05 8.35
N SER A 6 -4.76 -3.42 9.35
CA SER A 6 -5.46 -2.65 10.38
C SER A 6 -5.82 -1.24 9.90
N SER A 7 -6.73 -0.59 10.62
CA SER A 7 -7.08 0.82 10.39
C SER A 7 -5.97 1.76 10.86
N TYR A 8 -5.99 2.99 10.35
CA TYR A 8 -5.18 4.06 10.91
C TYR A 8 -5.62 4.40 12.33
N PHE A 9 -4.68 4.87 13.14
CA PHE A 9 -5.00 5.46 14.43
C PHE A 9 -5.66 6.83 14.24
N GLU A 10 -6.69 7.10 15.01
CA GLU A 10 -7.42 8.38 14.99
C GLU A 10 -6.93 9.32 16.09
N GLU A 11 -5.65 9.33 16.36
CA GLU A 11 -5.04 10.24 17.34
C GLU A 11 -4.64 11.56 16.69
N ASP A 12 -4.67 12.64 17.48
CA ASP A 12 -4.19 13.94 17.03
C ASP A 12 -2.67 13.95 16.83
N ASN A 13 -2.21 14.74 15.87
CA ASN A 13 -0.79 14.93 15.55
C ASN A 13 -0.07 13.69 15.00
N CYS A 14 -0.78 12.81 14.31
CA CYS A 14 -0.19 11.62 13.70
C CYS A 14 0.62 11.93 12.44
N ILE A 15 1.71 11.18 12.28
CA ILE A 15 2.37 10.94 10.99
C ILE A 15 1.98 9.53 10.55
N VAL A 16 1.43 9.41 9.36
CA VAL A 16 0.89 8.14 8.84
C VAL A 16 1.76 7.62 7.71
N ASP A 17 2.28 6.40 7.88
CA ASP A 17 2.79 5.60 6.79
C ASP A 17 1.60 4.97 6.05
N ALA A 18 1.33 5.45 4.85
CA ALA A 18 0.23 5.02 4.01
C ALA A 18 0.70 4.28 2.74
N ILE A 19 1.95 3.79 2.74
CA ILE A 19 2.58 3.21 1.54
C ILE A 19 1.75 2.09 0.93
N SER A 20 1.23 1.16 1.71
CA SER A 20 0.46 0.01 1.21
C SER A 20 -1.06 0.16 1.37
N SER A 21 -1.54 1.26 1.95
CA SER A 21 -2.95 1.47 2.29
C SER A 21 -3.64 2.57 1.47
N PHE A 22 -2.89 3.56 1.00
CA PHE A 22 -3.40 4.64 0.18
C PHE A 22 -3.39 4.25 -1.32
N PRO A 23 -4.45 4.58 -2.09
CA PRO A 23 -5.61 5.39 -1.72
C PRO A 23 -6.85 4.59 -1.28
N TYR A 24 -6.78 3.26 -1.13
CA TYR A 24 -7.94 2.46 -0.72
C TYR A 24 -8.56 2.95 0.60
N TYR A 25 -7.74 3.16 1.63
CA TYR A 25 -8.15 3.83 2.86
C TYR A 25 -7.93 5.33 2.75
N GLU A 26 -8.94 6.09 3.14
CA GLU A 26 -8.82 7.54 3.26
C GLU A 26 -7.85 7.91 4.39
N ILE A 27 -7.06 8.96 4.16
CA ILE A 27 -6.18 9.49 5.20
C ILE A 27 -7.04 10.18 6.27
N PRO A 28 -6.88 9.83 7.56
CA PRO A 28 -7.66 10.44 8.63
C PRO A 28 -7.53 11.97 8.68
N LYS A 29 -8.62 12.66 8.95
CA LYS A 29 -8.67 14.14 8.96
C LYS A 29 -7.71 14.79 9.98
N ASN A 30 -7.36 14.09 11.05
CA ASN A 30 -6.44 14.52 12.09
C ASN A 30 -4.96 14.27 11.76
N THR A 31 -4.65 13.59 10.65
CA THR A 31 -3.28 13.34 10.20
C THR A 31 -2.59 14.66 9.81
N ASN A 32 -1.41 14.91 10.34
CA ASN A 32 -0.62 16.09 9.99
C ASN A 32 0.32 15.85 8.82
N VAL A 33 0.88 14.65 8.73
CA VAL A 33 1.75 14.23 7.64
C VAL A 33 1.37 12.81 7.26
N PHE A 34 1.25 12.53 5.96
CA PHE A 34 1.21 11.16 5.47
C PHE A 34 2.27 10.95 4.40
N ILE A 35 2.75 9.73 4.32
CA ILE A 35 3.76 9.32 3.35
C ILE A 35 3.22 8.12 2.57
N THR A 36 3.31 8.19 1.25
CA THR A 36 3.00 7.07 0.37
C THR A 36 3.95 7.04 -0.83
N CYS A 37 3.85 5.99 -1.63
CA CYS A 37 4.62 5.86 -2.87
C CYS A 37 3.68 5.60 -4.06
N VAL A 38 4.19 5.85 -5.26
CA VAL A 38 3.39 5.70 -6.47
C VAL A 38 3.35 4.27 -7.01
N ASN A 39 4.26 3.40 -6.58
CA ASN A 39 4.45 2.06 -7.15
C ASN A 39 3.68 0.94 -6.45
N LYS A 40 2.78 1.27 -5.56
CA LYS A 40 1.84 0.31 -4.93
C LYS A 40 0.48 0.43 -5.62
N GLN A 41 -0.56 0.77 -4.89
CA GLN A 41 -1.93 0.85 -5.40
C GLN A 41 -2.13 1.86 -6.53
N LEU A 42 -1.29 2.90 -6.62
CA LEU A 42 -1.36 3.88 -7.71
C LEU A 42 -0.77 3.36 -9.05
N GLY A 43 -0.09 2.21 -9.04
CA GLY A 43 0.37 1.54 -10.25
C GLY A 43 1.53 2.20 -11.00
N GLY A 44 2.23 3.16 -10.37
CA GLY A 44 3.38 3.84 -10.97
C GLY A 44 4.70 3.06 -10.87
N PHE A 45 5.75 3.59 -11.46
CA PHE A 45 7.09 3.05 -11.29
C PHE A 45 7.67 3.39 -9.91
N PRO A 46 8.52 2.53 -9.32
CA PRO A 46 9.25 2.87 -8.11
C PRO A 46 10.20 4.07 -8.36
N GLY A 47 10.43 4.85 -7.29
CA GLY A 47 11.35 6.00 -7.33
C GLY A 47 10.67 7.35 -7.08
N LEU A 48 9.34 7.38 -6.87
CA LEU A 48 8.62 8.58 -6.48
C LEU A 48 7.80 8.33 -5.23
N SER A 49 7.93 9.22 -4.25
CA SER A 49 7.13 9.25 -3.03
C SER A 49 6.26 10.49 -2.99
N ILE A 50 5.11 10.38 -2.35
CA ILE A 50 4.20 11.48 -2.09
C ILE A 50 4.19 11.72 -0.58
N VAL A 51 4.47 12.96 -0.18
CA VAL A 51 4.37 13.40 1.20
C VAL A 51 3.31 14.49 1.29
N GLY A 52 2.19 14.17 1.90
CA GLY A 52 1.13 15.15 2.18
C GLY A 52 1.35 15.78 3.54
N VAL A 53 1.34 17.11 3.60
CA VAL A 53 1.52 17.87 4.84
C VAL A 53 0.35 18.82 5.03
N LYS A 54 -0.28 18.76 6.18
CA LYS A 54 -1.38 19.66 6.54
C LYS A 54 -0.89 21.11 6.55
N LYS A 55 -1.66 22.00 5.91
CA LYS A 55 -1.23 23.40 5.67
C LYS A 55 -0.75 24.13 6.92
N ASN A 56 -1.45 23.96 8.03
CA ASN A 56 -1.07 24.59 9.31
C ASN A 56 0.08 23.90 10.05
N TYR A 57 0.49 22.72 9.59
CA TYR A 57 1.58 21.95 10.22
C TYR A 57 2.96 22.38 9.73
N TRP A 58 3.06 23.05 8.58
CA TRP A 58 4.33 23.54 8.03
C TRP A 58 5.13 24.39 9.02
N ASN A 59 4.44 25.15 9.88
CA ASN A 59 5.10 25.97 10.90
C ASN A 59 5.81 25.16 12.01
N ARG A 60 5.49 23.87 12.12
CA ARG A 60 6.11 22.96 13.09
C ARG A 60 7.28 22.17 12.51
N ILE A 61 7.39 22.13 11.18
CA ILE A 61 8.51 21.47 10.51
C ILE A 61 9.71 22.41 10.61
N LYS A 62 10.70 21.99 11.42
CA LYS A 62 11.92 22.76 11.63
C LYS A 62 12.83 22.61 10.40
N ASP A 63 13.57 23.67 10.08
CA ASP A 63 14.77 23.55 9.26
C ASP A 63 15.78 22.69 10.02
N THR A 64 16.32 21.71 9.37
CA THR A 64 17.53 21.03 9.85
C THR A 64 18.71 21.76 9.22
N ASP A 65 19.68 22.15 10.03
CA ASP A 65 20.91 22.82 9.57
C ASP A 65 21.73 21.95 8.62
N GLU A 66 21.33 20.71 8.44
CA GLU A 66 21.95 19.78 7.51
C GLU A 66 21.22 19.80 6.16
N PHE A 67 21.97 19.98 5.09
CA PHE A 67 21.54 19.82 3.71
C PHE A 67 21.19 18.37 3.42
N THR A 68 20.09 17.88 3.97
CA THR A 68 19.63 16.53 3.69
C THR A 68 18.71 16.50 2.48
N TYR A 69 18.86 15.48 1.67
CA TYR A 69 17.95 15.17 0.55
C TYR A 69 16.49 15.05 1.01
N LEU A 70 16.28 14.69 2.26
CA LEU A 70 14.95 14.44 2.86
C LEU A 70 14.35 15.64 3.59
N SER A 71 14.93 16.84 3.50
CA SER A 71 14.41 18.04 4.15
C SER A 71 13.07 18.48 3.55
N LEU A 72 11.95 18.21 4.23
CA LEU A 72 10.63 18.67 3.80
C LEU A 72 10.55 20.19 3.70
N ARG A 73 11.24 20.92 4.59
CA ARG A 73 11.26 22.38 4.56
C ARG A 73 11.87 22.92 3.27
N ARG A 74 12.96 22.31 2.82
CA ARG A 74 13.60 22.65 1.55
C ARG A 74 12.66 22.37 0.37
N TYR A 75 12.00 21.22 0.33
CA TYR A 75 11.00 20.92 -0.71
C TYR A 75 9.86 21.95 -0.72
N TYR A 76 9.40 22.35 0.44
CA TYR A 76 8.35 23.37 0.55
C TYR A 76 8.80 24.73 0.00
N GLN A 77 10.01 25.19 0.35
CA GLN A 77 10.56 26.47 -0.13
C GLN A 77 10.70 26.50 -1.65
N TYR A 78 11.33 25.46 -2.22
CA TYR A 78 11.46 25.34 -3.68
C TYR A 78 10.10 25.21 -4.38
N GLY A 79 9.16 24.52 -3.77
CA GLY A 79 7.79 24.38 -4.28
C GLY A 79 7.04 25.72 -4.38
N LEU A 80 7.27 26.66 -3.47
CA LEU A 80 6.71 28.01 -3.57
C LEU A 80 7.17 28.78 -4.82
N GLU A 81 8.34 28.43 -5.33
CA GLU A 81 8.94 29.01 -6.54
C GLU A 81 8.70 28.15 -7.79
N ASN A 82 7.84 27.12 -7.69
CA ASN A 82 7.62 26.11 -8.74
C ASN A 82 8.90 25.40 -9.20
N GLN A 83 9.82 25.18 -8.28
CA GLN A 83 11.09 24.49 -8.50
C GLN A 83 11.18 23.22 -7.67
N THR A 84 12.18 22.37 -7.98
CA THR A 84 12.54 21.20 -7.19
C THR A 84 13.92 21.41 -6.58
N PRO A 85 14.17 20.96 -5.33
CA PRO A 85 15.49 21.15 -4.67
C PRO A 85 16.59 20.25 -5.26
N THR A 86 16.22 19.31 -6.13
CA THR A 86 17.10 18.34 -6.77
C THR A 86 16.65 18.12 -8.21
N THR A 87 17.51 17.50 -9.03
CA THR A 87 17.14 17.13 -10.40
C THR A 87 15.90 16.21 -10.37
N ALA A 88 14.85 16.63 -11.04
CA ALA A 88 13.60 15.89 -11.10
C ALA A 88 13.71 14.70 -12.06
N PRO A 89 13.24 13.50 -11.68
CA PRO A 89 13.13 12.35 -12.59
C PRO A 89 11.91 12.52 -13.52
N THR A 90 12.05 13.36 -14.55
CA THR A 90 10.93 13.79 -15.42
C THR A 90 10.19 12.63 -16.06
N GLN A 91 10.90 11.57 -16.45
CA GLN A 91 10.28 10.36 -17.06
C GLN A 91 9.33 9.66 -16.08
N ILE A 92 9.68 9.60 -14.80
CA ILE A 92 8.82 9.01 -13.77
C ILE A 92 7.59 9.91 -13.53
N TYR A 93 7.77 11.22 -13.53
CA TYR A 93 6.66 12.17 -13.38
C TYR A 93 5.69 12.11 -14.56
N GLU A 94 6.16 12.07 -15.79
CA GLU A 94 5.33 11.96 -17.00
C GLU A 94 4.54 10.66 -17.02
N HIS A 95 5.20 9.55 -16.67
CA HIS A 95 4.53 8.26 -16.54
C HIS A 95 3.44 8.31 -15.45
N PHE A 96 3.76 8.83 -14.28
CA PHE A 96 2.80 8.94 -13.18
C PHE A 96 1.62 9.85 -13.51
N LEU A 97 1.85 10.98 -14.18
CA LEU A 97 0.77 11.84 -14.66
C LEU A 97 -0.15 11.12 -15.65
N THR A 98 0.40 10.27 -16.51
CA THR A 98 -0.39 9.46 -17.44
C THR A 98 -1.28 8.47 -16.70
N ILE A 99 -0.77 7.85 -15.64
CA ILE A 99 -1.55 6.96 -14.77
C ILE A 99 -2.66 7.74 -14.08
N LEU A 100 -2.34 8.87 -13.42
CA LEU A 100 -3.30 9.67 -12.67
C LEU A 100 -4.48 10.16 -13.54
N ARG A 101 -4.26 10.45 -14.81
CA ARG A 101 -5.34 10.85 -15.73
C ARG A 101 -6.37 9.74 -16.01
N ARG A 102 -6.01 8.49 -15.77
CA ARG A 102 -6.85 7.31 -16.00
C ARG A 102 -7.23 6.61 -14.69
N PHE A 103 -6.71 7.11 -13.57
CA PHE A 103 -6.89 6.48 -12.27
C PHE A 103 -8.33 6.68 -11.78
N ASP A 104 -8.99 5.58 -11.49
CA ASP A 104 -10.32 5.53 -10.91
C ASP A 104 -10.24 4.85 -9.53
N ILE A 105 -10.57 5.58 -8.48
CA ILE A 105 -10.52 5.08 -7.11
C ILE A 105 -11.62 4.07 -6.83
N ASP A 106 -12.78 4.21 -7.45
CA ASP A 106 -13.91 3.32 -7.22
C ASP A 106 -13.65 1.98 -7.92
N GLU A 107 -13.09 1.99 -9.14
CA GLU A 107 -12.62 0.77 -9.82
C GLU A 107 -11.56 0.03 -8.98
N LEU A 108 -10.59 0.76 -8.41
CA LEU A 108 -9.58 0.16 -7.53
C LEU A 108 -10.21 -0.47 -6.29
N ARG A 109 -11.13 0.23 -5.63
CA ARG A 109 -11.83 -0.27 -4.43
C ARG A 109 -12.64 -1.52 -4.74
N ASP A 110 -13.37 -1.52 -5.85
CA ASP A 110 -14.14 -2.67 -6.30
C ASP A 110 -13.25 -3.87 -6.60
N LYS A 111 -12.12 -3.66 -7.27
CA LYS A 111 -11.12 -4.69 -7.52
C LYS A 111 -10.59 -5.28 -6.21
N ILE A 112 -10.16 -4.44 -5.27
CA ILE A 112 -9.63 -4.88 -3.97
C ILE A 112 -10.69 -5.67 -3.20
N ASN A 113 -11.92 -5.16 -3.13
CA ASN A 113 -13.01 -5.82 -2.40
C ASN A 113 -13.36 -7.18 -3.00
N ARG A 114 -13.47 -7.25 -4.32
CA ARG A 114 -13.75 -8.50 -5.04
C ARG A 114 -12.65 -9.54 -4.81
N ASN A 115 -11.38 -9.17 -5.00
CA ASN A 115 -10.26 -10.07 -4.87
C ASN A 115 -10.02 -10.49 -3.40
N SER A 116 -10.20 -9.55 -2.45
CA SER A 116 -10.17 -9.89 -1.02
C SER A 116 -11.23 -10.92 -0.69
N LYS A 117 -12.46 -10.70 -1.15
CA LYS A 117 -13.57 -11.62 -0.90
C LYS A 117 -13.29 -13.02 -1.45
N LEU A 118 -12.75 -13.15 -2.66
CA LEU A 118 -12.37 -14.46 -3.24
C LEU A 118 -11.41 -15.22 -2.34
N ILE A 119 -10.40 -14.54 -1.79
CA ILE A 119 -9.40 -15.17 -0.92
C ILE A 119 -10.03 -15.56 0.43
N VAL A 120 -10.84 -14.65 1.00
CA VAL A 120 -11.52 -14.89 2.27
C VAL A 120 -12.47 -16.08 2.19
N ASP A 121 -13.29 -16.13 1.13
CA ASP A 121 -14.25 -17.21 0.89
C ASP A 121 -13.51 -18.57 0.68
N ALA A 122 -12.28 -18.54 0.15
CA ALA A 122 -11.48 -19.73 -0.10
C ALA A 122 -10.81 -20.30 1.17
N ILE A 123 -10.36 -19.43 2.09
CA ILE A 123 -9.59 -19.88 3.26
C ILE A 123 -10.39 -19.90 4.56
N GLY A 124 -11.41 -19.07 4.69
CA GLY A 124 -12.18 -18.81 5.91
C GLY A 124 -11.72 -17.55 6.65
N GLU A 125 -12.71 -16.78 7.12
CA GLU A 125 -12.46 -15.49 7.81
C GLU A 125 -11.60 -15.66 9.07
N GLU A 126 -11.80 -16.75 9.80
CA GLU A 126 -11.13 -17.04 11.07
C GLU A 126 -9.61 -17.25 10.92
N LYS A 127 -9.13 -17.52 9.71
CA LYS A 127 -7.70 -17.73 9.40
C LYS A 127 -7.00 -16.43 8.95
N ILE A 128 -7.73 -15.32 8.85
CA ILE A 128 -7.19 -14.04 8.40
C ILE A 128 -6.87 -13.16 9.59
N ILE A 129 -5.68 -12.56 9.56
CA ILE A 129 -5.29 -11.60 10.58
C ILE A 129 -5.76 -10.21 10.17
N GLY A 130 -6.65 -9.60 10.97
CA GLY A 130 -7.15 -8.25 10.80
C GLY A 130 -8.40 -8.16 9.93
N LYS A 131 -8.44 -7.25 8.95
CA LYS A 131 -9.61 -7.00 8.11
C LYS A 131 -9.69 -7.94 6.92
N ASN A 132 -10.91 -8.37 6.62
CA ASN A 132 -11.20 -9.28 5.51
C ASN A 132 -11.22 -8.57 4.15
N LEU A 133 -11.75 -7.34 4.10
CA LEU A 133 -11.72 -6.52 2.89
C LEU A 133 -10.63 -5.47 3.02
N CYS A 134 -9.51 -5.67 2.32
CA CYS A 134 -8.34 -4.84 2.46
C CYS A 134 -7.34 -5.05 1.30
N PRO A 135 -6.44 -4.07 1.07
CA PRO A 135 -5.42 -4.18 0.01
C PRO A 135 -4.39 -5.28 0.25
N VAL A 136 -4.20 -5.70 1.51
CA VAL A 136 -3.19 -6.70 1.91
C VAL A 136 -3.82 -7.70 2.85
N ILE A 137 -4.14 -8.88 2.37
CA ILE A 137 -4.60 -9.99 3.20
C ILE A 137 -3.40 -10.67 3.86
N THR A 138 -3.46 -10.85 5.18
CA THR A 138 -2.41 -11.49 5.97
C THR A 138 -2.93 -12.82 6.52
N ILE A 139 -2.20 -13.89 6.23
CA ILE A 139 -2.58 -15.26 6.58
C ILE A 139 -1.40 -15.95 7.28
N PRO A 140 -1.57 -16.58 8.45
CA PRO A 140 -0.52 -17.41 9.06
C PRO A 140 -0.03 -18.50 8.12
N LYS A 141 1.29 -18.76 8.11
CA LYS A 141 1.92 -19.74 7.21
C LYS A 141 1.40 -21.16 7.38
N GLU A 142 0.89 -21.50 8.56
CA GLU A 142 0.33 -22.81 8.86
C GLU A 142 -0.93 -23.17 8.07
N TYR A 143 -1.61 -22.18 7.49
CA TYR A 143 -2.85 -22.38 6.71
C TYR A 143 -2.63 -22.43 5.19
N ILE A 144 -1.41 -22.34 4.72
CA ILE A 144 -1.08 -22.41 3.29
C ILE A 144 0.14 -23.31 3.12
N SER A 145 0.05 -24.31 2.26
CA SER A 145 1.19 -25.21 2.01
C SER A 145 2.38 -24.44 1.42
N ASN A 146 3.57 -24.95 1.69
CA ASN A 146 4.78 -24.38 1.10
C ASN A 146 4.79 -24.51 -0.44
N GLU A 147 4.18 -25.56 -0.97
CA GLU A 147 4.06 -25.78 -2.43
C GLU A 147 3.23 -24.68 -3.08
N LEU A 148 2.06 -24.37 -2.51
CA LEU A 148 1.20 -23.30 -3.00
C LEU A 148 1.87 -21.93 -2.87
N ALA A 149 2.51 -21.67 -1.72
CA ALA A 149 3.23 -20.42 -1.46
C ALA A 149 4.37 -20.19 -2.46
N VAL A 150 5.13 -21.23 -2.81
CA VAL A 150 6.20 -21.19 -3.83
C VAL A 150 5.61 -20.96 -5.21
N LYS A 151 4.59 -21.72 -5.59
CA LYS A 151 3.93 -21.61 -6.91
C LYS A 151 3.45 -20.20 -7.19
N TRP A 152 2.83 -19.57 -6.21
CA TRP A 152 2.27 -18.22 -6.31
C TRP A 152 3.20 -17.10 -5.84
N ASN A 153 4.44 -17.45 -5.45
CA ASN A 153 5.46 -16.52 -4.98
C ASN A 153 4.92 -15.56 -3.91
N LEU A 154 4.27 -16.11 -2.89
CA LEU A 154 3.62 -15.30 -1.86
C LEU A 154 4.65 -14.46 -1.09
N TYR A 155 4.31 -13.21 -0.82
CA TYR A 155 5.15 -12.36 0.02
C TYR A 155 5.23 -12.94 1.44
N GLY A 156 6.43 -12.98 1.99
CA GLY A 156 6.72 -13.63 3.27
C GLY A 156 7.39 -15.00 3.13
N LEU A 157 7.43 -15.60 1.93
CA LEU A 157 8.05 -16.91 1.69
C LEU A 157 9.52 -16.96 2.16
N GLN A 158 10.30 -15.95 1.80
CA GLN A 158 11.73 -15.84 2.08
C GLN A 158 12.06 -15.01 3.33
N THR A 159 11.06 -14.59 4.10
CA THR A 159 11.24 -13.77 5.28
C THR A 159 11.08 -14.58 6.56
N GLN A 160 11.57 -14.02 7.69
CA GLN A 160 11.32 -14.59 9.02
C GLN A 160 9.87 -14.33 9.52
N SER A 161 9.03 -13.69 8.72
CA SER A 161 7.61 -13.51 9.05
C SER A 161 6.93 -14.85 9.27
N LYS A 162 6.04 -14.91 10.25
CA LYS A 162 5.15 -16.07 10.50
C LYS A 162 3.95 -16.10 9.56
N ASN A 163 3.80 -15.07 8.71
CA ASN A 163 2.62 -14.87 7.87
C ASN A 163 3.02 -14.72 6.41
N TYR A 164 2.11 -15.11 5.52
CA TYR A 164 2.08 -14.69 4.12
C TYR A 164 1.22 -13.45 3.97
N GLN A 165 1.54 -12.64 2.94
CA GLN A 165 0.75 -11.49 2.55
C GLN A 165 0.39 -11.57 1.07
N ILE A 166 -0.88 -11.27 0.77
CA ILE A 166 -1.45 -11.29 -0.57
C ILE A 166 -1.95 -9.87 -0.87
N PHE A 167 -1.36 -9.27 -1.90
CA PHE A 167 -1.73 -7.94 -2.38
C PHE A 167 -2.89 -8.08 -3.36
N THR A 168 -4.06 -7.57 -3.02
CA THR A 168 -5.33 -7.81 -3.74
C THR A 168 -5.54 -6.89 -4.95
N TYR A 169 -4.55 -6.09 -5.31
CA TYR A 169 -4.58 -5.11 -6.41
C TYR A 169 -3.50 -5.34 -7.49
N SER A 170 -2.53 -6.21 -7.26
CA SER A 170 -1.28 -6.27 -8.05
C SER A 170 -1.32 -7.17 -9.28
N CYS A 171 -2.27 -8.11 -9.35
CA CYS A 171 -2.40 -9.09 -10.42
C CYS A 171 -3.72 -8.93 -11.18
N ASP A 172 -3.89 -9.70 -12.26
CA ASP A 172 -5.15 -9.78 -12.97
C ASP A 172 -6.22 -10.53 -12.16
N ASP A 173 -7.48 -10.22 -12.35
CA ASP A 173 -8.59 -10.86 -11.61
C ASP A 173 -8.60 -12.37 -11.77
N LYS A 174 -8.25 -12.86 -12.97
CA LYS A 174 -8.15 -14.30 -13.24
C LYS A 174 -7.09 -15.01 -12.39
N ASP A 175 -6.01 -14.33 -12.04
CA ASP A 175 -4.99 -14.89 -11.16
C ASP A 175 -5.54 -15.10 -9.75
N TYR A 176 -6.34 -14.15 -9.24
CA TYR A 176 -6.99 -14.30 -7.94
C TYR A 176 -8.04 -15.41 -7.94
N GLU A 177 -8.82 -15.57 -9.02
CA GLU A 177 -9.78 -16.67 -9.18
C GLU A 177 -9.06 -18.03 -9.15
N ASN A 178 -7.96 -18.16 -9.90
CA ASN A 178 -7.16 -19.39 -9.94
C ASN A 178 -6.52 -19.70 -8.57
N PHE A 179 -5.93 -18.68 -7.94
CA PHE A 179 -5.33 -18.82 -6.62
C PHE A 179 -6.37 -19.25 -5.57
N ALA A 180 -7.51 -18.58 -5.51
CA ALA A 180 -8.59 -18.90 -4.58
C ALA A 180 -9.12 -20.33 -4.77
N LYS A 181 -9.24 -20.78 -6.02
CA LYS A 181 -9.63 -22.17 -6.32
C LYS A 181 -8.61 -23.19 -5.80
N GLU A 182 -7.33 -22.94 -5.99
CA GLU A 182 -6.28 -23.83 -5.49
C GLU A 182 -6.23 -23.82 -3.95
N LEU A 183 -6.36 -22.65 -3.34
CA LEU A 183 -6.40 -22.49 -1.88
C LEU A 183 -7.59 -23.23 -1.24
N SER A 184 -8.77 -23.20 -1.88
CA SER A 184 -9.93 -23.95 -1.43
C SER A 184 -9.70 -25.47 -1.47
N ASN A 185 -8.98 -25.96 -2.49
CA ASN A 185 -8.68 -27.40 -2.61
C ASN A 185 -7.72 -27.89 -1.52
N GLU A 186 -6.79 -27.07 -1.06
CA GLU A 186 -5.89 -27.42 0.07
C GLU A 186 -6.65 -27.55 1.39
N ASN A 187 -7.62 -26.66 1.64
CA ASN A 187 -8.40 -26.66 2.88
C ASN A 187 -9.34 -27.87 3.04
N ILE A 188 -9.55 -28.65 1.99
CA ILE A 188 -10.34 -29.91 2.05
C ILE A 188 -9.47 -31.07 2.55
N VAL A 189 -8.14 -30.94 2.53
CA VAL A 189 -7.19 -32.02 2.82
C VAL A 189 -6.59 -31.89 4.22
N LEU A 190 -6.77 -30.77 4.93
CA LEU A 190 -6.33 -30.54 6.31
C LEU A 190 -7.51 -30.67 7.29
#